data_98fd6a695a261ad8755e166eed53b332
#
_entry.id   98fd6a695a261ad8755e166eed53b332
#
_cell.length_a   1.000
_cell.length_b   1.000
_cell.length_c   1.000
_cell.angle_alpha   90.00
_cell.angle_beta   90.00
_cell.angle_gamma   90.00
#
_symmetry.space_group_name_H-M   'P 1'
#
loop_
_entity.id
_entity.type
_entity.pdbx_description
1 polymer ?
#
loop_
_entity_poly.entity_id
_entity_poly.type
_entity_poly.pdbx_seq_one_letter_code
_entity_poly.pdbx_strand_id
1 'polypeptide(L)'
;MKTINLLYIRLLQVSILLASTPLWAGVSADSDEGATCRLEKITTERLPDLNIPRSGHNVCYVNGELTIFGGHTSGFIPTPTAEYYKDGKWHLLQTVYNHDGGFSVILKSGKVLIGGGFEKHLGIGQTFVVEKYDPIYHTFDGFGCLVQKRVSARAIEMAGGQVIISGNWYADDTIEKYDGNETFTHFKNVSQQRILPYIFRTSKTNALIFSGMDTHGQPLDTIIVDQLHGESFRPPLFETWKPLFHDMPFNCDNCFVGDESRNLYTYLFPIIDQDGQVAIAQVQDTIFSILPTTAPIPMKSKWGAIKYNSPIIVNRKTRHAYLVGIDNTCRHYVLSVKYGQEPTPMTLYYTDPIDNAGGDLPVLTEDGNILLTGGKNGNVSNGKVSNNFRPFSTVLLLRLDSNTTTESASFSWLWLILPVLLLALLLGYFFLRHSKKKGSTDSQEDTSHTEERSQSAASELLMQRICLLMEEQKPFLNCELKVSDVATLLATNSRYISESIKATRGITFVHFINTYRVTYAQQLLRQQPDIKMTEVYIKSGFANETSFFRTFKAHTGMTPKEWLQTLPES
;
A
#
# COMPACT_ATOMS: atom_id res chain seq x y z
N MET A 1 2.74 -69.95 -11.59
CA MET A 1 1.60 -69.03 -11.63
C MET A 1 0.58 -69.15 -10.45
N LYS A 2 0.63 -70.15 -9.59
CA LYS A 2 -0.25 -70.27 -8.41
C LYS A 2 0.27 -69.64 -7.13
N THR A 3 1.56 -69.30 -7.03
CA THR A 3 2.20 -68.74 -5.84
C THR A 3 2.15 -67.18 -5.78
N ILE A 4 1.96 -66.54 -6.91
CA ILE A 4 1.91 -65.06 -6.99
C ILE A 4 0.51 -64.51 -6.57
N ASN A 5 -0.55 -65.28 -6.81
CA ASN A 5 -1.89 -64.89 -6.44
C ASN A 5 -2.17 -64.92 -4.91
N LEU A 6 -1.42 -65.73 -4.15
CA LEU A 6 -1.64 -65.81 -2.69
C LEU A 6 -0.94 -64.64 -1.96
N LEU A 7 0.11 -64.09 -2.53
CA LEU A 7 0.80 -62.90 -1.96
C LEU A 7 0.00 -61.61 -2.17
N TYR A 8 -0.69 -61.51 -3.31
CA TYR A 8 -1.57 -60.36 -3.63
C TYR A 8 -2.84 -60.32 -2.76
N ILE A 9 -3.42 -61.48 -2.48
CA ILE A 9 -4.61 -61.55 -1.60
C ILE A 9 -4.25 -61.28 -0.13
N ARG A 10 -3.07 -61.65 0.34
CA ARG A 10 -2.61 -61.29 1.70
C ARG A 10 -2.22 -59.84 1.85
N LEU A 11 -1.68 -59.17 0.82
CA LEU A 11 -1.43 -57.75 0.83
C LEU A 11 -2.72 -56.91 0.81
N LEU A 12 -3.76 -57.35 0.11
CA LEU A 12 -5.06 -56.68 0.13
C LEU A 12 -5.79 -56.84 1.48
N GLN A 13 -5.63 -57.98 2.18
CA GLN A 13 -6.23 -58.20 3.51
C GLN A 13 -5.54 -57.39 4.62
N VAL A 14 -4.25 -57.12 4.51
CA VAL A 14 -3.53 -56.24 5.46
C VAL A 14 -3.89 -54.78 5.25
N SER A 15 -4.18 -54.36 4.01
CA SER A 15 -4.62 -53.00 3.70
C SER A 15 -6.04 -52.68 4.19
N ILE A 16 -6.90 -53.69 4.32
CA ILE A 16 -8.28 -53.53 4.82
C ILE A 16 -8.34 -53.56 6.36
N LEU A 17 -7.37 -54.19 7.04
CA LEU A 17 -7.35 -54.23 8.52
C LEU A 17 -6.72 -52.96 9.16
N LEU A 18 -6.03 -52.13 8.38
CA LEU A 18 -5.46 -50.82 8.85
C LEU A 18 -6.42 -49.66 8.67
N ALA A 19 -7.60 -49.86 8.04
CA ALA A 19 -8.58 -48.82 7.79
C ALA A 19 -9.76 -48.81 8.78
N SER A 20 -9.73 -49.61 9.86
CA SER A 20 -10.86 -49.73 10.79
C SER A 20 -10.48 -49.60 12.27
N THR A 21 -9.62 -48.61 12.61
CA THR A 21 -9.53 -48.14 13.98
C THR A 21 -10.12 -46.75 14.08
N PRO A 22 -11.22 -46.55 14.81
CA PRO A 22 -11.70 -45.20 15.08
C PRO A 22 -10.75 -44.56 16.11
N LEU A 23 -10.00 -43.55 15.68
CA LEU A 23 -9.36 -42.64 16.62
C LEU A 23 -10.45 -41.80 17.29
N TRP A 24 -10.85 -42.21 18.47
CA TRP A 24 -11.56 -41.36 19.39
C TRP A 24 -10.54 -40.39 19.99
N ALA A 25 -10.42 -39.21 19.44
CA ALA A 25 -9.87 -38.06 20.13
C ALA A 25 -11.08 -37.28 20.68
N GLY A 26 -11.12 -37.14 21.99
CA GLY A 26 -12.21 -36.54 22.73
C GLY A 26 -12.54 -35.13 22.26
N VAL A 27 -13.71 -34.96 21.72
CA VAL A 27 -14.39 -33.68 21.56
C VAL A 27 -15.17 -33.46 22.83
N SER A 28 -14.74 -32.55 23.67
CA SER A 28 -15.60 -31.99 24.69
C SER A 28 -16.66 -31.16 23.99
N ALA A 29 -17.85 -31.70 23.95
CA ALA A 29 -19.03 -31.00 23.47
C ALA A 29 -19.40 -29.93 24.50
N ASP A 30 -19.23 -28.67 24.16
CA ASP A 30 -20.06 -27.60 24.68
C ASP A 30 -21.14 -27.33 23.64
N SER A 31 -22.32 -27.87 23.94
CA SER A 31 -23.52 -27.69 23.16
C SER A 31 -24.11 -26.32 23.45
N ASP A 32 -24.03 -25.42 22.47
CA ASP A 32 -24.97 -24.32 22.35
C ASP A 32 -25.48 -24.30 20.90
N GLU A 33 -26.69 -24.83 20.71
CA GLU A 33 -27.39 -24.94 19.43
C GLU A 33 -27.99 -23.58 19.05
N GLY A 34 -27.17 -22.74 18.42
CA GLY A 34 -27.54 -21.61 17.59
C GLY A 34 -26.52 -21.53 16.49
N ALA A 35 -26.92 -21.25 15.25
CA ALA A 35 -26.01 -21.18 14.10
C ALA A 35 -24.80 -20.27 14.39
N THR A 36 -23.80 -20.83 15.02
CA THR A 36 -22.62 -20.12 15.53
C THR A 36 -21.55 -20.07 14.47
N CYS A 37 -20.96 -18.90 14.31
CA CYS A 37 -19.75 -18.73 13.51
C CYS A 37 -18.65 -19.66 14.02
N ARG A 38 -18.02 -20.42 13.13
CA ARG A 38 -16.96 -21.36 13.47
C ARG A 38 -15.76 -20.59 14.07
N LEU A 39 -15.31 -20.98 15.27
CA LEU A 39 -14.17 -20.35 15.95
C LEU A 39 -12.92 -21.21 15.79
N GLU A 40 -11.88 -20.69 15.15
CA GLU A 40 -10.65 -21.41 14.88
C GLU A 40 -9.41 -20.65 15.39
N LYS A 41 -8.49 -21.39 16.01
CA LYS A 41 -7.21 -20.82 16.40
C LYS A 41 -6.25 -20.81 15.22
N ILE A 42 -5.58 -19.68 15.01
CA ILE A 42 -4.52 -19.52 13.99
C ILE A 42 -3.16 -19.33 14.63
N THR A 43 -2.13 -19.66 13.87
CA THR A 43 -0.74 -19.41 14.27
C THR A 43 -0.31 -18.01 13.87
N THR A 44 0.54 -17.42 14.71
CA THR A 44 1.19 -16.15 14.45
C THR A 44 2.68 -16.35 14.31
N GLU A 45 3.25 -15.69 13.31
CA GLU A 45 4.69 -15.64 13.11
C GLU A 45 5.14 -14.19 13.26
N ARG A 46 6.13 -13.95 14.12
CA ARG A 46 6.76 -12.63 14.22
C ARG A 46 7.85 -12.53 13.16
N LEU A 47 7.67 -11.65 12.21
CA LEU A 47 8.70 -11.28 11.25
C LEU A 47 9.70 -10.32 11.91
N PRO A 48 10.87 -10.07 11.28
CA PRO A 48 11.79 -9.05 11.74
C PRO A 48 11.08 -7.71 11.98
N ASP A 49 11.46 -7.03 13.05
CA ASP A 49 10.92 -5.73 13.40
C ASP A 49 11.31 -4.66 12.36
N LEU A 50 10.46 -3.66 12.16
CA LEU A 50 10.79 -2.47 11.37
C LEU A 50 12.05 -1.79 11.91
N ASN A 51 12.85 -1.21 11.03
CA ASN A 51 14.00 -0.40 11.45
C ASN A 51 13.55 0.82 12.27
N ILE A 52 12.38 1.39 11.94
CA ILE A 52 11.83 2.56 12.63
C ILE A 52 10.43 2.22 13.15
N PRO A 53 10.22 2.27 14.49
CA PRO A 53 8.89 2.15 15.08
C PRO A 53 8.00 3.28 14.59
N ARG A 54 6.82 2.97 14.04
CA ARG A 54 5.95 3.96 13.42
C ARG A 54 4.47 3.65 13.58
N SER A 55 3.66 4.72 13.59
CA SER A 55 2.21 4.70 13.49
C SER A 55 1.75 5.77 12.50
N GLY A 56 0.50 5.74 12.03
CA GLY A 56 0.01 6.68 11.01
C GLY A 56 0.65 6.50 9.63
N HIS A 57 1.33 5.38 9.42
CA HIS A 57 1.99 5.04 8.16
C HIS A 57 0.99 4.48 7.13
N ASN A 58 1.38 4.54 5.87
CA ASN A 58 0.73 3.80 4.79
C ASN A 58 1.44 2.46 4.59
N VAL A 59 0.69 1.45 4.19
CA VAL A 59 1.23 0.14 3.86
C VAL A 59 0.64 -0.36 2.55
N CYS A 60 1.49 -0.92 1.70
CA CYS A 60 1.12 -1.51 0.43
C CYS A 60 1.82 -2.84 0.24
N TYR A 61 1.11 -3.81 -0.34
CA TYR A 61 1.72 -5.02 -0.88
C TYR A 61 1.69 -4.88 -2.40
N VAL A 62 2.83 -4.65 -3.00
CA VAL A 62 2.95 -4.35 -4.41
C VAL A 62 4.17 -5.05 -4.99
N ASN A 63 4.04 -5.62 -6.18
CA ASN A 63 5.11 -6.37 -6.86
C ASN A 63 5.74 -7.49 -6.01
N GLY A 64 4.92 -8.18 -5.19
CA GLY A 64 5.38 -9.25 -4.31
C GLY A 64 6.11 -8.79 -3.05
N GLU A 65 6.22 -7.49 -2.80
CA GLU A 65 6.93 -6.93 -1.66
C GLU A 65 6.01 -6.07 -0.78
N LEU A 66 6.20 -6.19 0.54
CA LEU A 66 5.55 -5.32 1.51
C LEU A 66 6.36 -4.03 1.63
N THR A 67 5.69 -2.89 1.44
CA THR A 67 6.31 -1.56 1.57
C THR A 67 5.48 -0.68 2.50
N ILE A 68 6.16 0.03 3.39
CA ILE A 68 5.61 0.92 4.40
C ILE A 68 6.14 2.32 4.16
N PHE A 69 5.27 3.34 4.22
CA PHE A 69 5.61 4.72 3.90
C PHE A 69 5.24 5.66 5.03
N GLY A 70 6.13 6.57 5.39
CA GLY A 70 5.89 7.70 6.28
C GLY A 70 5.42 7.29 7.67
N GLY A 71 4.43 7.99 8.19
CA GLY A 71 3.97 7.88 9.56
C GLY A 71 4.81 8.72 10.52
N HIS A 72 4.56 8.52 11.81
CA HIS A 72 5.28 9.23 12.88
C HIS A 72 5.88 8.27 13.90
N THR A 73 6.95 8.72 14.53
CA THR A 73 7.65 8.08 15.64
C THR A 73 7.13 8.63 16.98
N SER A 74 7.80 8.30 18.08
CA SER A 74 7.47 8.83 19.41
C SER A 74 7.44 10.36 19.41
N GLY A 75 6.47 10.95 20.11
CA GLY A 75 6.25 12.40 20.14
C GLY A 75 5.54 12.95 18.89
N PHE A 76 4.93 12.10 18.06
CA PHE A 76 4.31 12.52 16.78
C PHE A 76 5.29 13.24 15.86
N ILE A 77 6.51 12.73 15.75
CA ILE A 77 7.52 13.25 14.85
C ILE A 77 7.39 12.51 13.52
N PRO A 78 6.96 13.17 12.43
CA PRO A 78 6.88 12.55 11.12
C PRO A 78 8.26 12.02 10.68
N THR A 79 8.26 10.88 9.99
CA THR A 79 9.49 10.28 9.49
C THR A 79 9.51 10.32 7.96
N PRO A 80 10.55 10.96 7.35
CA PRO A 80 10.70 10.99 5.90
C PRO A 80 11.30 9.70 5.38
N THR A 81 10.77 8.56 5.82
CA THR A 81 11.31 7.24 5.47
C THR A 81 10.23 6.29 5.02
N ALA A 82 10.63 5.35 4.18
CA ALA A 82 9.89 4.16 3.85
C ALA A 82 10.72 2.92 4.18
N GLU A 83 10.10 1.78 4.26
CA GLU A 83 10.77 0.51 4.43
C GLU A 83 10.10 -0.54 3.54
N TYR A 84 10.89 -1.38 2.86
CA TYR A 84 10.36 -2.54 2.15
C TYR A 84 10.97 -3.83 2.69
N TYR A 85 10.17 -4.90 2.67
CA TYR A 85 10.59 -6.22 3.17
C TYR A 85 11.03 -7.11 2.01
N LYS A 86 12.28 -7.54 2.06
CA LYS A 86 12.90 -8.41 1.06
C LYS A 86 14.00 -9.26 1.68
N ASP A 87 14.13 -10.51 1.22
CA ASP A 87 15.17 -11.44 1.64
C ASP A 87 15.26 -11.59 3.17
N GLY A 88 14.09 -11.63 3.84
CA GLY A 88 13.98 -11.83 5.29
C GLY A 88 14.34 -10.62 6.16
N LYS A 89 14.49 -9.42 5.59
CA LYS A 89 14.84 -8.20 6.32
C LYS A 89 14.15 -6.96 5.77
N TRP A 90 14.10 -5.91 6.59
CA TRP A 90 13.64 -4.59 6.21
C TRP A 90 14.77 -3.75 5.65
N HIS A 91 14.53 -3.10 4.54
CA HIS A 91 15.43 -2.16 3.88
C HIS A 91 14.85 -0.76 4.04
N LEU A 92 15.64 0.13 4.66
CA LEU A 92 15.25 1.52 4.88
C LEU A 92 15.46 2.32 3.59
N LEU A 93 14.46 3.14 3.26
CA LEU A 93 14.49 4.09 2.15
C LEU A 93 14.21 5.50 2.70
N GLN A 94 14.73 6.50 2.01
CA GLN A 94 14.45 7.88 2.28
C GLN A 94 13.39 8.40 1.32
N THR A 95 12.27 8.93 1.84
CA THR A 95 11.33 9.73 1.07
C THR A 95 11.83 11.17 0.97
N VAL A 96 11.40 11.91 -0.03
CA VAL A 96 11.79 13.33 -0.15
C VAL A 96 11.03 14.18 0.87
N TYR A 97 9.77 13.80 1.18
CA TYR A 97 8.90 14.54 2.09
C TYR A 97 8.33 13.65 3.18
N ASN A 98 7.87 14.29 4.26
CA ASN A 98 7.10 13.61 5.28
C ASN A 98 5.66 13.37 4.81
N HIS A 99 5.14 12.16 5.05
CA HIS A 99 3.78 11.74 4.70
C HIS A 99 3.06 11.11 5.89
N ASP A 100 3.14 11.75 7.07
CA ASP A 100 2.42 11.28 8.25
C ASP A 100 0.91 11.55 8.09
N GLY A 101 0.10 10.52 8.11
CA GLY A 101 -1.33 10.60 7.81
C GLY A 101 -1.63 11.01 6.36
N GLY A 102 -0.69 10.83 5.42
CA GLY A 102 -0.91 11.00 4.00
C GLY A 102 -1.74 9.87 3.39
N PHE A 103 -2.09 9.98 2.13
CA PHE A 103 -2.73 8.90 1.38
C PHE A 103 -1.71 8.10 0.56
N SER A 104 -2.09 6.87 0.21
CA SER A 104 -1.41 6.10 -0.82
C SER A 104 -2.41 5.47 -1.79
N VAL A 105 -2.00 5.28 -3.04
CA VAL A 105 -2.77 4.55 -4.05
C VAL A 105 -1.84 3.76 -4.95
N ILE A 106 -2.14 2.48 -5.12
CA ILE A 106 -1.42 1.60 -6.04
C ILE A 106 -2.00 1.83 -7.44
N LEU A 107 -1.14 2.25 -8.36
CA LEU A 107 -1.52 2.47 -9.75
C LEU A 107 -1.53 1.15 -10.53
N LYS A 108 -2.32 1.08 -11.59
CA LYS A 108 -2.33 -0.05 -12.55
C LYS A 108 -0.98 -0.30 -13.20
N SER A 109 -0.11 0.70 -13.22
CA SER A 109 1.29 0.57 -13.63
C SER A 109 2.17 -0.20 -12.64
N GLY A 110 1.65 -0.57 -11.47
CA GLY A 110 2.41 -1.18 -10.37
C GLY A 110 3.20 -0.19 -9.52
N LYS A 111 3.15 1.11 -9.82
CA LYS A 111 3.75 2.16 -9.00
C LYS A 111 2.79 2.63 -7.92
N VAL A 112 3.30 3.31 -6.88
CA VAL A 112 2.48 3.82 -5.79
C VAL A 112 2.61 5.34 -5.73
N LEU A 113 1.48 6.04 -5.72
CA LEU A 113 1.46 7.46 -5.37
C LEU A 113 1.26 7.60 -3.87
N ILE A 114 2.03 8.49 -3.27
CA ILE A 114 1.95 8.85 -1.86
C ILE A 114 1.86 10.36 -1.78
N GLY A 115 0.94 10.90 -1.03
CA GLY A 115 0.78 12.34 -1.01
C GLY A 115 0.09 12.88 0.23
N GLY A 116 0.22 14.19 0.41
CA GLY A 116 -0.30 14.85 1.60
C GLY A 116 0.39 14.37 2.89
N GLY A 117 -0.22 14.69 4.01
CA GLY A 117 0.28 14.34 5.33
C GLY A 117 0.86 15.53 6.09
N PHE A 118 1.30 15.28 7.33
CA PHE A 118 1.96 16.28 8.16
C PHE A 118 3.46 16.32 7.89
N GLU A 119 4.02 17.54 7.88
CA GLU A 119 5.46 17.78 7.71
C GLU A 119 6.19 17.88 9.05
N LYS A 120 5.50 18.36 10.09
CA LYS A 120 6.11 18.67 11.40
C LYS A 120 5.39 17.89 12.51
N HIS A 121 6.05 17.82 13.66
CA HIS A 121 5.53 17.16 14.85
C HIS A 121 4.17 17.73 15.31
N LEU A 122 3.42 16.92 16.02
CA LEU A 122 2.12 17.26 16.59
C LEU A 122 1.06 17.73 15.58
N GLY A 123 1.12 17.24 14.35
CA GLY A 123 0.11 17.56 13.34
C GLY A 123 0.23 18.99 12.78
N ILE A 124 1.40 19.58 12.83
CA ILE A 124 1.68 20.92 12.27
C ILE A 124 2.28 20.79 10.88
N GLY A 125 1.95 21.73 10.00
CA GLY A 125 2.51 21.77 8.65
C GLY A 125 1.96 20.66 7.77
N GLN A 126 0.95 20.97 6.98
CA GLN A 126 0.39 20.04 5.99
C GLN A 126 1.15 20.18 4.68
N THR A 127 1.37 19.06 3.99
CA THR A 127 1.95 19.08 2.65
C THR A 127 0.90 18.89 1.55
N PHE A 128 1.19 19.43 0.40
CA PHE A 128 0.46 19.20 -0.85
C PHE A 128 1.28 18.36 -1.85
N VAL A 129 2.47 17.92 -1.43
CA VAL A 129 3.38 17.19 -2.30
C VAL A 129 2.90 15.77 -2.50
N VAL A 130 3.08 15.27 -3.72
CA VAL A 130 2.85 13.88 -4.09
C VAL A 130 4.14 13.31 -4.64
N GLU A 131 4.52 12.15 -4.15
CA GLU A 131 5.65 11.36 -4.60
C GLU A 131 5.15 10.07 -5.25
N LYS A 132 5.93 9.58 -6.18
CA LYS A 132 5.69 8.31 -6.85
C LYS A 132 6.80 7.32 -6.49
N TYR A 133 6.42 6.23 -5.86
CA TYR A 133 7.30 5.13 -5.54
C TYR A 133 7.31 4.11 -6.67
N ASP A 134 8.50 3.71 -7.10
CA ASP A 134 8.73 2.62 -8.03
C ASP A 134 9.22 1.37 -7.26
N PRO A 135 8.40 0.31 -7.11
CA PRO A 135 8.76 -0.87 -6.34
C PRO A 135 9.78 -1.78 -7.04
N ILE A 136 10.06 -1.56 -8.33
CA ILE A 136 11.09 -2.33 -9.05
C ILE A 136 12.46 -1.81 -8.69
N TYR A 137 12.59 -0.49 -8.59
CA TYR A 137 13.87 0.20 -8.33
C TYR A 137 14.01 0.72 -6.91
N HIS A 138 12.95 0.64 -6.10
CA HIS A 138 12.89 1.18 -4.72
C HIS A 138 13.25 2.66 -4.66
N THR A 139 12.75 3.45 -5.59
CA THR A 139 13.03 4.89 -5.72
C THR A 139 11.77 5.71 -5.56
N PHE A 140 11.96 6.94 -5.05
CA PHE A 140 10.92 7.96 -4.98
C PHE A 140 11.19 9.06 -5.98
N ASP A 141 10.17 9.40 -6.75
CA ASP A 141 10.18 10.51 -7.69
C ASP A 141 9.16 11.55 -7.25
N GLY A 142 9.52 12.82 -7.25
CA GLY A 142 8.55 13.90 -7.12
C GLY A 142 7.54 13.80 -8.27
N PHE A 143 6.25 13.77 -7.93
CA PHE A 143 5.20 13.52 -8.91
C PHE A 143 4.34 14.75 -9.21
N GLY A 144 4.28 15.70 -8.27
CA GLY A 144 3.49 16.91 -8.44
C GLY A 144 2.95 17.43 -7.12
N CYS A 145 2.03 18.39 -7.22
CA CYS A 145 1.43 19.02 -6.06
C CYS A 145 -0.08 18.99 -6.16
N LEU A 146 -0.73 18.65 -5.06
CA LEU A 146 -2.17 18.82 -4.90
C LEU A 146 -2.54 20.31 -4.98
N VAL A 147 -3.76 20.62 -5.35
CA VAL A 147 -4.30 21.98 -5.30
C VAL A 147 -4.40 22.45 -3.86
N GLN A 148 -4.83 21.56 -2.96
CA GLN A 148 -4.92 21.84 -1.54
C GLN A 148 -3.94 20.99 -0.74
N LYS A 149 -3.45 21.52 0.38
CA LYS A 149 -2.75 20.73 1.39
C LYS A 149 -3.73 19.73 2.00
N ARG A 150 -3.35 18.46 2.07
CA ARG A 150 -4.24 17.41 2.56
C ARG A 150 -3.59 16.56 3.62
N VAL A 151 -4.36 16.27 4.65
CA VAL A 151 -4.05 15.26 5.66
C VAL A 151 -5.28 14.38 5.82
N SER A 152 -5.06 13.09 6.03
CA SER A 152 -6.14 12.12 6.18
C SER A 152 -7.09 12.09 4.97
N ALA A 153 -6.53 12.28 3.79
CA ALA A 153 -7.21 12.06 2.53
C ALA A 153 -7.16 10.58 2.13
N ARG A 154 -7.98 10.23 1.16
CA ARG A 154 -7.90 8.95 0.44
C ARG A 154 -7.89 9.18 -1.05
N ALA A 155 -7.32 8.22 -1.76
CA ALA A 155 -7.19 8.27 -3.21
C ALA A 155 -7.61 6.94 -3.83
N ILE A 156 -8.07 7.01 -5.09
CA ILE A 156 -8.39 5.83 -5.90
C ILE A 156 -8.03 6.10 -7.37
N GLU A 157 -7.50 5.10 -8.05
CA GLU A 157 -7.26 5.18 -9.49
C GLU A 157 -8.49 4.74 -10.28
N MET A 158 -8.93 5.57 -11.20
CA MET A 158 -10.03 5.29 -12.12
C MET A 158 -9.54 4.46 -13.33
N ALA A 159 -10.48 3.89 -14.10
CA ALA A 159 -10.15 3.02 -15.23
C ALA A 159 -9.23 3.65 -16.30
N GLY A 160 -9.29 4.97 -16.44
CA GLY A 160 -8.47 5.73 -17.42
C GLY A 160 -7.11 6.20 -16.86
N GLY A 161 -6.66 5.71 -15.70
CA GLY A 161 -5.41 6.15 -15.07
C GLY A 161 -5.52 7.50 -14.32
N GLN A 162 -6.72 8.07 -14.24
CA GLN A 162 -6.98 9.25 -13.44
C GLN A 162 -7.02 8.87 -11.96
N VAL A 163 -6.43 9.67 -11.09
CA VAL A 163 -6.51 9.47 -9.65
C VAL A 163 -7.44 10.52 -9.05
N ILE A 164 -8.39 10.08 -8.26
CA ILE A 164 -9.33 10.91 -7.52
C ILE A 164 -8.91 10.94 -6.07
N ILE A 165 -8.87 12.14 -5.49
CA ILE A 165 -8.45 12.36 -4.10
C ILE A 165 -9.53 13.19 -3.40
N SER A 166 -9.94 12.79 -2.21
CA SER A 166 -10.86 13.53 -1.34
C SER A 166 -10.55 13.27 0.13
N GLY A 167 -11.02 14.16 0.99
CA GLY A 167 -10.80 14.13 2.42
C GLY A 167 -9.73 15.12 2.86
N ASN A 168 -10.03 15.85 3.93
CA ASN A 168 -9.08 16.77 4.53
C ASN A 168 -9.48 17.09 5.98
N TRP A 169 -8.48 17.30 6.85
CA TRP A 169 -8.71 17.64 8.24
C TRP A 169 -9.06 19.13 8.46
N TYR A 170 -8.49 20.04 7.66
CA TYR A 170 -8.43 21.45 8.00
C TYR A 170 -9.09 22.43 7.02
N ALA A 171 -9.53 22.01 5.88
CA ALA A 171 -10.07 22.91 4.87
C ALA A 171 -11.40 22.40 4.32
N ASP A 172 -12.10 23.25 3.59
CA ASP A 172 -13.23 22.81 2.79
C ASP A 172 -12.81 21.65 1.91
N ASP A 173 -13.45 20.51 2.08
CA ASP A 173 -13.09 19.33 1.32
C ASP A 173 -13.55 19.50 -0.12
N THR A 174 -12.61 19.20 -1.00
CA THR A 174 -12.84 19.19 -2.44
C THR A 174 -12.38 17.86 -3.01
N ILE A 175 -12.92 17.49 -4.14
CA ILE A 175 -12.41 16.38 -4.93
C ILE A 175 -11.34 16.95 -5.87
N GLU A 176 -10.14 16.43 -5.77
CA GLU A 176 -9.07 16.68 -6.73
C GLU A 176 -8.91 15.51 -7.68
N LYS A 177 -8.50 15.81 -8.89
CA LYS A 177 -8.28 14.86 -9.95
C LYS A 177 -6.89 15.03 -10.53
N TYR A 178 -6.17 13.93 -10.66
CA TYR A 178 -4.98 13.79 -11.48
C TYR A 178 -5.38 13.27 -12.86
N ASP A 179 -4.95 13.95 -13.92
CA ASP A 179 -5.39 13.67 -15.28
C ASP A 179 -4.41 12.84 -16.13
N GLY A 180 -3.29 12.40 -15.55
CA GLY A 180 -2.25 11.65 -16.25
C GLY A 180 -1.04 12.50 -16.67
N ASN A 181 -1.10 13.83 -16.53
CA ASN A 181 -0.05 14.76 -16.99
C ASN A 181 0.71 15.45 -15.83
N GLU A 182 0.88 14.77 -14.71
CA GLU A 182 1.55 15.28 -13.49
C GLU A 182 0.86 16.52 -12.88
N THR A 183 -0.41 16.76 -13.21
CA THR A 183 -1.19 17.92 -12.77
C THR A 183 -2.40 17.47 -11.98
N PHE A 184 -2.55 18.02 -10.77
CA PHE A 184 -3.74 17.90 -9.97
C PHE A 184 -4.62 19.13 -10.17
N THR A 185 -5.90 18.91 -10.39
CA THR A 185 -6.88 19.97 -10.60
C THR A 185 -8.06 19.81 -9.65
N HIS A 186 -8.64 20.92 -9.23
CA HIS A 186 -9.92 20.91 -8.52
C HIS A 186 -11.00 20.39 -9.48
N PHE A 187 -11.73 19.37 -9.04
CA PHE A 187 -12.76 18.75 -9.86
C PHE A 187 -14.17 19.18 -9.42
N LYS A 188 -14.46 19.06 -8.12
CA LYS A 188 -15.80 19.32 -7.57
C LYS A 188 -15.70 19.56 -6.06
N ASN A 189 -16.60 20.37 -5.50
CA ASN A 189 -16.79 20.44 -4.06
C ASN A 189 -17.65 19.26 -3.60
N VAL A 190 -17.41 18.77 -2.40
CA VAL A 190 -18.24 17.78 -1.74
C VAL A 190 -19.40 18.46 -1.01
N SER A 191 -20.50 17.74 -0.84
CA SER A 191 -21.69 18.22 -0.12
C SER A 191 -21.47 18.32 1.38
N GLN A 192 -20.47 17.58 1.90
CA GLN A 192 -20.16 17.51 3.32
C GLN A 192 -18.65 17.28 3.49
N GLN A 193 -18.02 18.14 4.30
CA GLN A 193 -16.61 17.96 4.66
C GLN A 193 -16.43 16.66 5.45
N ARG A 194 -15.36 15.94 5.14
CA ARG A 194 -15.05 14.66 5.79
C ARG A 194 -13.57 14.36 5.83
N ILE A 195 -13.19 13.64 6.86
CA ILE A 195 -11.83 13.14 7.10
C ILE A 195 -11.86 11.62 6.84
N LEU A 196 -10.88 11.08 6.11
CA LEU A 196 -10.77 9.65 5.80
C LEU A 196 -12.06 9.05 5.20
N PRO A 197 -12.63 9.61 4.12
CA PRO A 197 -13.81 9.06 3.48
C PRO A 197 -13.54 7.69 2.84
N TYR A 198 -14.58 6.92 2.58
CA TYR A 198 -14.52 5.87 1.56
C TYR A 198 -14.62 6.49 0.18
N ILE A 199 -13.82 6.00 -0.77
CA ILE A 199 -13.89 6.35 -2.19
C ILE A 199 -14.01 5.05 -2.98
N PHE A 200 -15.18 4.77 -3.56
CA PHE A 200 -15.47 3.53 -4.29
C PHE A 200 -15.91 3.83 -5.70
N ARG A 201 -15.30 3.19 -6.68
CA ARG A 201 -15.71 3.30 -8.08
C ARG A 201 -17.08 2.66 -8.29
N THR A 202 -17.93 3.27 -9.10
CA THR A 202 -19.21 2.69 -9.56
C THR A 202 -19.21 2.43 -11.05
N SER A 203 -18.27 3.02 -11.77
CA SER A 203 -18.05 2.79 -13.19
C SER A 203 -16.61 3.13 -13.55
N LYS A 204 -16.29 3.05 -14.83
CA LYS A 204 -14.98 3.49 -15.34
C LYS A 204 -14.70 4.97 -15.08
N THR A 205 -15.73 5.79 -14.97
CA THR A 205 -15.63 7.24 -14.85
C THR A 205 -16.27 7.82 -13.59
N ASN A 206 -17.09 7.05 -12.85
CA ASN A 206 -17.78 7.55 -11.68
C ASN A 206 -17.34 6.83 -10.40
N ALA A 207 -17.34 7.56 -9.28
CA ALA A 207 -17.05 7.04 -7.94
C ALA A 207 -17.95 7.71 -6.90
N LEU A 208 -18.13 7.03 -5.78
CA LEU A 208 -18.84 7.50 -4.59
C LEU A 208 -17.81 7.92 -3.54
N ILE A 209 -18.09 9.03 -2.85
CA ILE A 209 -17.33 9.52 -1.71
C ILE A 209 -18.30 9.66 -0.54
N PHE A 210 -18.06 8.93 0.55
CA PHE A 210 -18.97 8.91 1.69
C PHE A 210 -18.26 8.49 2.97
N SER A 211 -18.95 8.52 4.13
CA SER A 211 -18.38 8.18 5.44
C SER A 211 -17.29 9.15 5.89
N GLY A 212 -16.53 8.75 6.88
CA GLY A 212 -15.46 9.52 7.47
C GLY A 212 -15.87 10.16 8.79
N MET A 213 -15.07 11.12 9.24
CA MET A 213 -15.33 11.93 10.44
C MET A 213 -15.58 13.39 10.06
N ASP A 214 -16.15 14.11 11.00
CA ASP A 214 -16.21 15.56 10.98
C ASP A 214 -14.85 16.18 11.40
N THR A 215 -14.77 17.50 11.38
CA THR A 215 -13.57 18.26 11.78
C THR A 215 -13.24 18.18 13.28
N HIS A 216 -14.16 17.65 14.10
CA HIS A 216 -13.96 17.42 15.53
C HIS A 216 -13.48 15.98 15.81
N GLY A 217 -13.27 15.18 14.77
CA GLY A 217 -12.82 13.80 14.88
C GLY A 217 -13.93 12.85 15.34
N GLN A 218 -15.21 13.21 15.13
CA GLN A 218 -16.34 12.37 15.43
C GLN A 218 -16.88 11.71 14.15
N PRO A 219 -17.29 10.44 14.18
CA PRO A 219 -17.98 9.83 13.05
C PRO A 219 -19.19 10.66 12.63
N LEU A 220 -19.40 10.82 11.34
CA LEU A 220 -20.51 11.60 10.81
C LEU A 220 -21.86 10.98 11.21
N ASP A 221 -22.74 11.78 11.77
CA ASP A 221 -24.09 11.33 12.16
C ASP A 221 -25.01 11.14 10.97
N THR A 222 -24.89 12.01 9.97
CA THR A 222 -25.63 11.92 8.73
C THR A 222 -24.69 11.60 7.59
N ILE A 223 -24.92 10.49 6.89
CA ILE A 223 -24.09 10.07 5.79
C ILE A 223 -24.70 10.51 4.46
N ILE A 224 -24.07 11.50 3.83
CA ILE A 224 -24.36 11.92 2.46
C ILE A 224 -23.32 11.26 1.56
N VAL A 225 -23.79 10.72 0.45
CA VAL A 225 -22.94 10.12 -0.58
C VAL A 225 -22.79 11.11 -1.73
N ASP A 226 -21.57 11.57 -1.96
CA ASP A 226 -21.24 12.38 -3.13
C ASP A 226 -20.84 11.47 -4.29
N GLN A 227 -21.18 11.89 -5.51
CA GLN A 227 -20.76 11.23 -6.75
C GLN A 227 -19.81 12.14 -7.52
N LEU A 228 -18.86 11.58 -8.25
CA LEU A 228 -18.05 12.37 -9.19
C LEU A 228 -18.96 13.01 -10.27
N HIS A 229 -19.83 12.19 -10.84
CA HIS A 229 -20.82 12.60 -11.82
C HIS A 229 -22.22 12.26 -11.31
N GLY A 230 -23.02 13.25 -11.05
CA GLY A 230 -24.37 13.12 -10.50
C GLY A 230 -24.58 13.94 -9.21
N GLU A 231 -25.78 13.84 -8.69
CA GLU A 231 -26.18 14.51 -7.46
C GLU A 231 -25.82 13.69 -6.23
N SER A 232 -25.64 14.35 -5.11
CA SER A 232 -25.44 13.72 -3.82
C SER A 232 -26.77 13.14 -3.31
N PHE A 233 -26.71 12.01 -2.60
CA PHE A 233 -27.91 11.33 -2.11
C PHE A 233 -27.68 10.70 -0.72
N ARG A 234 -28.75 10.25 -0.09
CA ARG A 234 -28.73 9.54 1.19
C ARG A 234 -29.25 8.12 0.98
N PRO A 235 -28.42 7.09 1.11
CA PRO A 235 -28.88 5.71 1.03
C PRO A 235 -29.80 5.37 2.22
N PRO A 236 -30.93 4.68 2.02
CA PRO A 236 -31.82 4.23 3.11
C PRO A 236 -31.09 3.38 4.17
N LEU A 237 -30.08 2.61 3.77
CA LEU A 237 -29.27 1.82 4.70
C LEU A 237 -28.67 2.69 5.82
N PHE A 238 -28.28 3.92 5.53
CA PHE A 238 -27.61 4.80 6.49
C PHE A 238 -28.58 5.56 7.43
N GLU A 239 -29.86 5.24 7.39
CA GLU A 239 -30.82 5.68 8.41
C GLU A 239 -30.65 4.89 9.72
N THR A 240 -30.27 3.62 9.64
CA THR A 240 -30.13 2.71 10.79
C THR A 240 -28.69 2.24 11.00
N TRP A 241 -27.88 2.18 9.96
CA TRP A 241 -26.50 1.73 9.98
C TRP A 241 -25.56 2.87 9.63
N LYS A 242 -24.34 2.85 10.21
CA LYS A 242 -23.27 3.77 9.82
C LYS A 242 -22.04 2.97 9.34
N PRO A 243 -21.30 3.44 8.32
CA PRO A 243 -20.02 2.86 7.99
C PRO A 243 -19.11 2.85 9.22
N LEU A 244 -18.48 1.71 9.51
CA LEU A 244 -17.52 1.63 10.60
C LEU A 244 -16.32 2.50 10.22
N PHE A 245 -16.04 3.47 11.08
CA PHE A 245 -14.94 4.38 10.85
C PHE A 245 -13.59 3.72 11.13
N HIS A 246 -12.60 4.06 10.31
CA HIS A 246 -11.22 3.62 10.45
C HIS A 246 -10.29 4.84 10.37
N ASP A 247 -9.54 5.09 11.45
CA ASP A 247 -8.71 6.29 11.63
C ASP A 247 -7.36 6.28 10.91
N MET A 248 -7.05 5.18 10.19
CA MET A 248 -5.79 5.03 9.49
C MET A 248 -5.98 5.11 7.98
N PRO A 249 -5.00 5.66 7.23
CA PRO A 249 -5.05 5.64 5.78
C PRO A 249 -4.97 4.20 5.25
N PHE A 250 -5.83 3.84 4.31
CA PHE A 250 -5.78 2.56 3.61
C PHE A 250 -6.18 2.72 2.14
N ASN A 251 -5.79 1.75 1.32
CA ASN A 251 -6.19 1.72 -0.07
C ASN A 251 -7.63 1.20 -0.20
N CYS A 252 -8.55 2.04 -0.71
CA CYS A 252 -9.95 1.67 -0.90
C CYS A 252 -10.15 0.48 -1.85
N ASP A 253 -9.22 0.19 -2.74
CA ASP A 253 -9.26 -0.99 -3.61
C ASP A 253 -9.12 -2.32 -2.86
N ASN A 254 -8.62 -2.30 -1.63
CA ASN A 254 -8.61 -3.49 -0.78
C ASN A 254 -10.02 -4.03 -0.47
N CYS A 255 -11.04 -3.19 -0.60
CA CYS A 255 -12.46 -3.52 -0.39
C CYS A 255 -13.17 -4.03 -1.66
N PHE A 256 -12.50 -4.04 -2.81
CA PHE A 256 -13.09 -4.32 -4.12
C PHE A 256 -13.29 -5.82 -4.37
N VAL A 257 -14.52 -6.24 -4.66
CA VAL A 257 -14.90 -7.63 -4.98
C VAL A 257 -15.45 -7.80 -6.39
N GLY A 258 -15.61 -6.71 -7.14
CA GLY A 258 -16.18 -6.70 -8.49
C GLY A 258 -15.24 -7.23 -9.57
N ASP A 259 -15.67 -7.04 -10.82
CA ASP A 259 -14.93 -7.40 -12.04
C ASP A 259 -14.98 -6.22 -13.02
N GLU A 260 -13.90 -5.48 -13.12
CA GLU A 260 -13.79 -4.32 -14.02
C GLU A 260 -13.96 -4.70 -15.51
N SER A 261 -13.56 -5.92 -15.90
CA SER A 261 -13.68 -6.37 -17.28
C SER A 261 -15.15 -6.50 -17.70
N ARG A 262 -16.03 -6.81 -16.75
CA ARG A 262 -17.48 -6.89 -16.91
C ARG A 262 -18.21 -5.61 -16.53
N ASN A 263 -17.48 -4.55 -16.21
CA ASN A 263 -18.03 -3.29 -15.69
C ASN A 263 -18.86 -3.48 -14.40
N LEU A 264 -18.47 -4.44 -13.57
CA LEU A 264 -19.11 -4.74 -12.30
C LEU A 264 -18.27 -4.17 -11.16
N TYR A 265 -18.71 -3.09 -10.58
CA TYR A 265 -18.04 -2.40 -9.48
C TYR A 265 -18.79 -2.69 -8.17
N THR A 266 -18.24 -3.57 -7.36
CA THR A 266 -18.80 -3.95 -6.06
C THR A 266 -17.73 -3.85 -4.99
N TYR A 267 -18.08 -3.26 -3.85
CA TYR A 267 -17.20 -3.12 -2.70
C TYR A 267 -17.88 -3.63 -1.45
N LEU A 268 -17.10 -4.20 -0.53
CA LEU A 268 -17.53 -4.61 0.79
C LEU A 268 -16.91 -3.68 1.84
N PHE A 269 -17.69 -3.27 2.83
CA PHE A 269 -17.20 -2.44 3.92
C PHE A 269 -17.97 -2.73 5.22
N PRO A 270 -17.34 -2.54 6.40
CA PRO A 270 -18.00 -2.80 7.67
C PRO A 270 -18.94 -1.65 8.02
N ILE A 271 -20.08 -1.99 8.61
CA ILE A 271 -21.09 -1.06 9.14
C ILE A 271 -21.42 -1.44 10.59
N ILE A 272 -21.91 -0.46 11.33
CA ILE A 272 -22.30 -0.61 12.74
C ILE A 272 -23.65 0.06 12.97
N ASP A 273 -24.51 -0.56 13.77
CA ASP A 273 -25.79 0.01 14.19
C ASP A 273 -25.70 0.77 15.53
N GLN A 274 -26.85 1.24 16.02
CA GLN A 274 -26.95 1.98 17.27
C GLN A 274 -26.62 1.12 18.51
N ASP A 275 -26.85 -0.17 18.43
CA ASP A 275 -26.60 -1.13 19.51
C ASP A 275 -25.14 -1.64 19.50
N GLY A 276 -24.35 -1.19 18.55
CA GLY A 276 -22.95 -1.58 18.39
C GLY A 276 -22.77 -2.93 17.68
N GLN A 277 -23.83 -3.47 17.04
CA GLN A 277 -23.73 -4.68 16.23
C GLN A 277 -23.03 -4.34 14.90
N VAL A 278 -22.02 -5.11 14.55
CA VAL A 278 -21.29 -4.97 13.27
C VAL A 278 -21.92 -5.88 12.21
N ALA A 279 -22.01 -5.37 11.00
CA ALA A 279 -22.36 -6.13 9.80
C ALA A 279 -21.43 -5.75 8.64
N ILE A 280 -21.51 -6.47 7.55
CA ILE A 280 -20.81 -6.13 6.31
C ILE A 280 -21.85 -5.62 5.32
N ALA A 281 -21.62 -4.42 4.81
CA ALA A 281 -22.38 -3.88 3.71
C ALA A 281 -21.66 -4.13 2.39
N GLN A 282 -22.45 -4.18 1.34
CA GLN A 282 -21.97 -4.09 -0.03
C GLN A 282 -22.57 -2.87 -0.72
N VAL A 283 -21.80 -2.30 -1.62
CA VAL A 283 -22.29 -1.32 -2.58
C VAL A 283 -21.96 -1.78 -3.97
N GLN A 284 -22.97 -1.77 -4.82
CA GLN A 284 -22.84 -2.04 -6.25
C GLN A 284 -23.52 -0.89 -7.00
N ASP A 285 -22.78 -0.24 -7.87
CA ASP A 285 -23.20 1.02 -8.50
C ASP A 285 -23.54 2.08 -7.43
N THR A 286 -24.81 2.39 -7.22
CA THR A 286 -25.29 3.32 -6.18
C THR A 286 -26.17 2.64 -5.13
N ILE A 287 -26.32 1.32 -5.20
CA ILE A 287 -27.19 0.53 -4.31
C ILE A 287 -26.37 0.00 -3.13
N PHE A 288 -26.79 0.38 -1.94
CA PHE A 288 -26.21 -0.08 -0.68
C PHE A 288 -27.11 -1.13 -0.04
N SER A 289 -26.55 -2.27 0.36
CA SER A 289 -27.25 -3.36 1.01
C SER A 289 -26.38 -4.06 2.04
N ILE A 290 -26.99 -4.79 2.97
CA ILE A 290 -26.25 -5.65 3.92
C ILE A 290 -25.96 -6.97 3.24
N LEU A 291 -24.74 -7.47 3.38
CA LEU A 291 -24.36 -8.81 2.94
C LEU A 291 -24.98 -9.84 3.90
N PRO A 292 -25.90 -10.72 3.42
CA PRO A 292 -26.54 -11.70 4.29
C PRO A 292 -25.52 -12.76 4.71
N THR A 293 -25.23 -12.83 6.01
CA THR A 293 -24.32 -13.82 6.61
C THR A 293 -25.08 -14.96 7.25
N THR A 294 -24.43 -16.12 7.41
CA THR A 294 -25.03 -17.32 8.02
C THR A 294 -25.42 -17.14 9.48
N ALA A 295 -24.80 -16.18 10.17
CA ALA A 295 -25.08 -15.79 11.55
C ALA A 295 -24.70 -14.32 11.75
N PRO A 296 -25.15 -13.66 12.84
CA PRO A 296 -24.64 -12.33 13.23
C PRO A 296 -23.13 -12.37 13.43
N ILE A 297 -22.45 -11.28 13.09
CA ILE A 297 -21.01 -11.16 13.32
C ILE A 297 -20.75 -11.18 14.84
N PRO A 298 -19.87 -12.06 15.32
CA PRO A 298 -19.59 -12.17 16.74
C PRO A 298 -18.93 -10.90 17.29
N MET A 299 -19.59 -10.25 18.27
CA MET A 299 -19.07 -9.08 18.98
C MET A 299 -18.41 -9.45 20.31
N LYS A 300 -18.45 -10.72 20.67
CA LYS A 300 -17.85 -11.26 21.92
C LYS A 300 -17.27 -12.64 21.65
N SER A 301 -16.22 -12.96 22.39
CA SER A 301 -15.65 -14.30 22.51
C SER A 301 -15.67 -14.72 23.97
N LYS A 302 -15.24 -15.92 24.28
CA LYS A 302 -15.08 -16.38 25.66
C LYS A 302 -14.05 -15.58 26.48
N TRP A 303 -13.22 -14.77 25.85
CA TRP A 303 -12.21 -13.93 26.52
C TRP A 303 -12.63 -12.47 26.66
N GLY A 304 -13.65 -12.01 25.94
CA GLY A 304 -14.12 -10.63 26.04
C GLY A 304 -14.80 -10.11 24.79
N ALA A 305 -15.09 -8.82 24.81
CA ALA A 305 -15.67 -8.12 23.66
C ALA A 305 -14.62 -7.96 22.56
N ILE A 306 -15.03 -8.19 21.32
CA ILE A 306 -14.21 -8.00 20.12
C ILE A 306 -14.49 -6.60 19.57
N LYS A 307 -13.45 -5.80 19.41
CA LYS A 307 -13.52 -4.50 18.77
C LYS A 307 -12.93 -4.61 17.36
N TYR A 308 -13.79 -4.60 16.36
CA TYR A 308 -13.37 -4.52 14.97
C TYR A 308 -12.96 -3.08 14.66
N ASN A 309 -11.79 -2.89 14.06
CA ASN A 309 -11.20 -1.58 13.82
C ASN A 309 -10.41 -1.51 12.51
N SER A 310 -10.54 -2.49 11.63
CA SER A 310 -9.87 -2.50 10.34
C SER A 310 -10.83 -2.20 9.18
N PRO A 311 -10.33 -1.76 8.02
CA PRO A 311 -11.09 -1.88 6.77
C PRO A 311 -11.29 -3.36 6.41
N ILE A 312 -12.23 -3.61 5.50
CA ILE A 312 -12.32 -4.93 4.85
C ILE A 312 -11.13 -5.12 3.91
N ILE A 313 -10.55 -6.30 3.94
CA ILE A 313 -9.50 -6.72 3.00
C ILE A 313 -10.02 -7.91 2.21
N VAL A 314 -9.90 -7.85 0.89
CA VAL A 314 -10.48 -8.86 0.00
C VAL A 314 -9.40 -9.70 -0.66
N ASN A 315 -9.49 -11.00 -0.50
CA ASN A 315 -8.80 -11.98 -1.33
C ASN A 315 -9.71 -12.40 -2.49
N ARG A 316 -9.51 -11.78 -3.65
CA ARG A 316 -10.31 -12.05 -4.85
C ARG A 316 -10.09 -13.44 -5.43
N LYS A 317 -8.89 -14.04 -5.21
CA LYS A 317 -8.58 -15.40 -5.70
C LYS A 317 -9.43 -16.46 -5.00
N THR A 318 -9.55 -16.36 -3.68
CA THR A 318 -10.28 -17.32 -2.84
C THR A 318 -11.72 -16.90 -2.54
N ARG A 319 -12.12 -15.69 -2.94
CA ARG A 319 -13.42 -15.06 -2.62
C ARG A 319 -13.67 -14.89 -1.13
N HIS A 320 -12.64 -14.57 -0.36
CA HIS A 320 -12.77 -14.26 1.05
C HIS A 320 -12.56 -12.76 1.30
N ALA A 321 -13.38 -12.22 2.18
CA ALA A 321 -13.20 -10.89 2.74
C ALA A 321 -12.90 -11.02 4.23
N TYR A 322 -11.98 -10.23 4.73
CA TYR A 322 -11.48 -10.29 6.09
C TYR A 322 -11.73 -8.99 6.82
N LEU A 323 -12.17 -9.08 8.07
CA LEU A 323 -12.29 -7.97 9.00
C LEU A 323 -11.49 -8.30 10.26
N VAL A 324 -10.53 -7.45 10.60
CA VAL A 324 -9.64 -7.66 11.75
C VAL A 324 -10.17 -6.90 12.97
N GLY A 325 -10.07 -7.51 14.12
CA GLY A 325 -10.43 -6.94 15.41
C GLY A 325 -9.47 -7.37 16.52
N ILE A 326 -9.61 -6.75 17.66
CA ILE A 326 -8.81 -7.03 18.86
C ILE A 326 -9.69 -6.98 20.11
N ASP A 327 -9.36 -7.75 21.13
CA ASP A 327 -10.00 -7.66 22.44
C ASP A 327 -9.08 -7.00 23.49
N ASN A 328 -9.60 -6.80 24.68
CA ASN A 328 -8.87 -6.21 25.80
C ASN A 328 -7.77 -7.12 26.39
N THR A 329 -7.66 -8.36 25.94
CA THR A 329 -6.58 -9.29 26.29
C THR A 329 -5.46 -9.31 25.25
N CYS A 330 -5.47 -8.40 24.27
CA CYS A 330 -4.54 -8.33 23.14
C CYS A 330 -4.58 -9.56 22.22
N ARG A 331 -5.74 -10.24 22.14
CA ARG A 331 -5.99 -11.25 21.11
C ARG A 331 -6.47 -10.58 19.84
N HIS A 332 -5.89 -10.97 18.72
CA HIS A 332 -6.38 -10.55 17.43
C HIS A 332 -7.40 -11.56 16.90
N TYR A 333 -8.39 -11.02 16.22
CA TYR A 333 -9.46 -11.78 15.57
C TYR A 333 -9.49 -11.44 14.09
N VAL A 334 -9.71 -12.45 13.26
CA VAL A 334 -9.93 -12.26 11.84
C VAL A 334 -11.25 -12.93 11.48
N LEU A 335 -12.26 -12.11 11.24
CA LEU A 335 -13.51 -12.59 10.65
C LEU A 335 -13.27 -12.80 9.17
N SER A 336 -13.47 -14.02 8.70
CA SER A 336 -13.43 -14.41 7.30
C SER A 336 -14.83 -14.67 6.79
N VAL A 337 -15.23 -14.00 5.74
CA VAL A 337 -16.52 -14.24 5.05
C VAL A 337 -16.25 -14.63 3.60
N LYS A 338 -16.88 -15.71 3.15
CA LYS A 338 -16.77 -16.22 1.78
C LYS A 338 -17.89 -15.66 0.91
N TYR A 339 -17.64 -14.48 0.32
CA TYR A 339 -18.65 -13.79 -0.49
C TYR A 339 -18.98 -14.52 -1.82
N GLY A 340 -20.16 -14.21 -2.38
CA GLY A 340 -20.69 -14.85 -3.58
C GLY A 340 -21.41 -16.17 -3.33
N GLN A 341 -21.78 -16.44 -2.08
CA GLN A 341 -22.69 -17.49 -1.63
C GLN A 341 -23.71 -16.86 -0.68
N GLU A 342 -24.97 -17.25 -0.74
CA GLU A 342 -26.03 -16.71 0.12
C GLU A 342 -26.77 -17.85 0.83
N PRO A 343 -26.85 -17.81 2.17
CA PRO A 343 -26.19 -16.86 3.07
C PRO A 343 -24.66 -17.06 3.08
N THR A 344 -23.93 -15.97 3.33
CA THR A 344 -22.46 -15.94 3.28
C THR A 344 -21.86 -16.71 4.46
N PRO A 345 -21.09 -17.79 4.23
CA PRO A 345 -20.42 -18.52 5.30
C PRO A 345 -19.34 -17.70 5.99
N MET A 346 -19.20 -17.88 7.30
CA MET A 346 -18.25 -17.15 8.13
C MET A 346 -17.39 -18.08 8.97
N THR A 347 -16.14 -17.69 9.19
CA THR A 347 -15.22 -18.27 10.17
C THR A 347 -14.57 -17.15 10.96
N LEU A 348 -14.49 -17.28 12.27
CA LEU A 348 -13.80 -16.37 13.14
C LEU A 348 -12.48 -17.00 13.60
N TYR A 349 -11.39 -16.50 13.08
CA TYR A 349 -10.05 -16.89 13.53
C TYR A 349 -9.63 -16.07 14.75
N TYR A 350 -8.80 -16.65 15.61
CA TYR A 350 -8.23 -15.95 16.78
C TYR A 350 -6.79 -16.37 17.06
N THR A 351 -6.04 -15.47 17.69
CA THR A 351 -4.64 -15.69 18.11
C THR A 351 -4.55 -15.92 19.63
N ASP A 352 -3.40 -16.36 20.11
CA ASP A 352 -3.03 -16.13 21.50
C ASP A 352 -2.85 -14.63 21.77
N PRO A 353 -2.87 -14.16 23.05
CA PRO A 353 -2.55 -12.78 23.37
C PRO A 353 -1.16 -12.41 22.85
N ILE A 354 -1.04 -11.24 22.25
CA ILE A 354 0.22 -10.75 21.69
C ILE A 354 0.51 -9.37 22.27
N ASP A 355 1.50 -9.30 23.15
CA ASP A 355 1.91 -8.04 23.76
C ASP A 355 2.60 -7.12 22.74
N ASN A 356 2.34 -5.83 22.83
CA ASN A 356 2.93 -4.79 21.98
C ASN A 356 2.70 -5.02 20.46
N ALA A 357 1.61 -5.66 20.12
CA ALA A 357 1.17 -5.81 18.76
C ALA A 357 0.06 -4.80 18.48
N GLY A 358 0.42 -3.69 17.89
CA GLY A 358 -0.54 -2.73 17.37
C GLY A 358 -1.26 -3.32 16.17
N GLY A 359 -0.73 -3.25 15.02
CA GLY A 359 -1.36 -3.72 13.79
C GLY A 359 -2.46 -2.79 13.32
N ASP A 360 -2.13 -1.51 13.23
CA ASP A 360 -3.10 -0.48 12.81
C ASP A 360 -3.62 -0.74 11.40
N LEU A 361 -2.82 -1.38 10.52
CA LEU A 361 -3.19 -1.63 9.13
C LEU A 361 -2.92 -3.08 8.74
N PRO A 362 -3.96 -3.89 8.61
CA PRO A 362 -3.83 -5.23 8.04
C PRO A 362 -3.64 -5.19 6.53
N VAL A 363 -2.75 -6.03 6.02
CA VAL A 363 -2.45 -6.19 4.60
C VAL A 363 -2.52 -7.66 4.22
N LEU A 364 -3.15 -7.95 3.09
CA LEU A 364 -3.21 -9.30 2.54
C LEU A 364 -1.90 -9.60 1.79
N THR A 365 -1.29 -10.73 2.11
CA THR A 365 -0.15 -11.26 1.39
C THR A 365 -0.59 -12.05 0.15
N GLU A 366 0.35 -12.34 -0.73
CA GLU A 366 0.06 -13.08 -1.98
C GLU A 366 -0.43 -14.51 -1.74
N ASP A 367 0.07 -15.14 -0.68
CA ASP A 367 -0.30 -16.47 -0.20
C ASP A 367 -1.60 -16.50 0.63
N GLY A 368 -2.26 -15.35 0.79
CA GLY A 368 -3.57 -15.25 1.41
C GLY A 368 -3.58 -15.09 2.93
N ASN A 369 -2.42 -14.86 3.54
CA ASN A 369 -2.28 -14.56 4.96
C ASN A 369 -2.44 -13.06 5.23
N ILE A 370 -2.55 -12.67 6.50
CA ILE A 370 -2.68 -11.26 6.90
C ILE A 370 -1.44 -10.82 7.65
N LEU A 371 -0.84 -9.73 7.20
CA LEU A 371 0.21 -9.02 7.92
C LEU A 371 -0.37 -7.85 8.71
N LEU A 372 0.08 -7.71 9.95
CA LEU A 372 -0.15 -6.55 10.80
C LEU A 372 1.18 -5.84 11.01
N THR A 373 1.22 -4.53 10.77
CA THR A 373 2.47 -3.77 10.80
C THR A 373 2.40 -2.58 11.73
N GLY A 374 3.44 -2.36 12.52
CA GLY A 374 3.58 -1.20 13.38
C GLY A 374 2.43 -1.03 14.36
N GLY A 375 1.89 0.18 14.44
CA GLY A 375 0.82 0.52 15.35
C GLY A 375 1.32 1.26 16.59
N LYS A 376 0.42 1.45 17.56
CA LYS A 376 0.71 2.25 18.76
C LYS A 376 -0.03 1.75 19.99
N ASN A 377 0.49 2.06 21.16
CA ASN A 377 -0.29 2.17 22.38
C ASN A 377 -0.43 3.65 22.78
N GLY A 378 -1.40 3.92 23.63
CA GLY A 378 -1.72 5.27 24.07
C GLY A 378 -2.57 6.04 23.09
N ASN A 379 -3.13 7.16 23.55
CA ASN A 379 -4.07 8.00 22.80
C ASN A 379 -3.61 9.45 22.77
N VAL A 380 -4.09 10.18 21.77
CA VAL A 380 -4.06 11.65 21.76
C VAL A 380 -5.45 12.16 22.12
N SER A 381 -5.55 12.98 23.14
CA SER A 381 -6.79 13.63 23.51
C SER A 381 -6.54 15.13 23.73
N ASN A 382 -7.36 15.97 23.09
CA ASN A 382 -7.28 17.44 23.18
C ASN A 382 -5.87 18.00 22.91
N GLY A 383 -5.17 17.49 21.91
CA GLY A 383 -3.81 17.93 21.56
C GLY A 383 -2.71 17.50 22.54
N LYS A 384 -3.05 16.69 23.54
CA LYS A 384 -2.08 16.12 24.48
C LYS A 384 -1.84 14.64 24.17
N VAL A 385 -0.58 14.30 23.99
CA VAL A 385 -0.12 12.92 23.84
C VAL A 385 -0.11 12.26 25.21
N SER A 386 -0.68 11.07 25.33
CA SER A 386 -0.58 10.31 26.57
C SER A 386 0.89 9.95 26.88
N ASN A 387 1.27 9.94 28.14
CA ASN A 387 2.65 9.64 28.56
C ASN A 387 3.12 8.21 28.15
N ASN A 388 2.19 7.34 27.77
CA ASN A 388 2.46 5.97 27.31
C ASN A 388 2.34 5.82 25.79
N PHE A 389 2.24 6.90 25.02
CA PHE A 389 2.21 6.83 23.57
C PHE A 389 3.55 6.31 23.04
N ARG A 390 3.51 5.14 22.44
CA ARG A 390 4.69 4.49 21.82
C ARG A 390 4.26 3.80 20.53
N PRO A 391 4.81 4.20 19.39
CA PRO A 391 4.73 3.42 18.17
C PRO A 391 5.49 2.10 18.28
N PHE A 392 5.05 1.10 17.54
CA PHE A 392 5.68 -0.22 17.50
C PHE A 392 6.48 -0.43 16.22
N SER A 393 7.50 -1.29 16.32
CA SER A 393 8.23 -1.84 15.16
C SER A 393 7.75 -3.25 14.78
N THR A 394 6.82 -3.80 15.54
CA THR A 394 6.37 -5.20 15.42
C THR A 394 5.69 -5.46 14.08
N VAL A 395 6.03 -6.58 13.47
CA VAL A 395 5.38 -7.10 12.26
C VAL A 395 4.95 -8.53 12.54
N LEU A 396 3.67 -8.80 12.36
CA LEU A 396 3.05 -10.11 12.62
C LEU A 396 2.41 -10.66 11.36
N LEU A 397 2.71 -11.90 11.06
CA LEU A 397 2.02 -12.67 10.05
C LEU A 397 0.99 -13.58 10.70
N LEU A 398 -0.28 -13.38 10.39
CA LEU A 398 -1.40 -14.23 10.81
C LEU A 398 -1.64 -15.25 9.71
N ARG A 399 -1.37 -16.53 10.00
CA ARG A 399 -1.54 -17.63 9.06
C ARG A 399 -2.96 -18.15 9.14
N LEU A 400 -3.75 -17.89 8.11
CA LEU A 400 -5.16 -18.28 8.04
C LEU A 400 -5.36 -19.74 7.64
N ASP A 401 -4.42 -20.35 6.91
CA ASP A 401 -4.47 -21.75 6.52
C ASP A 401 -3.81 -22.64 7.58
N SER A 402 -4.56 -22.97 8.64
CA SER A 402 -4.10 -23.92 9.67
C SER A 402 -4.05 -25.38 9.19
N ASN A 403 -4.48 -25.68 7.98
CA ASN A 403 -4.51 -27.03 7.42
C ASN A 403 -3.41 -27.36 6.40
N THR A 404 -2.51 -26.47 6.13
CA THR A 404 -1.20 -26.86 5.65
C THR A 404 -0.31 -27.08 6.89
N THR A 405 -0.44 -28.28 7.55
CA THR A 405 0.82 -28.91 7.89
C THR A 405 1.69 -28.69 6.66
N THR A 406 2.71 -27.87 6.78
CA THR A 406 3.90 -28.05 5.99
C THR A 406 4.33 -29.51 6.28
N GLU A 407 3.77 -30.47 5.55
CA GLU A 407 4.63 -31.46 5.01
C GLU A 407 5.72 -30.60 4.38
N SER A 408 6.80 -30.39 5.10
CA SER A 408 8.07 -30.24 4.47
C SER A 408 8.04 -31.37 3.46
N ALA A 409 7.75 -31.03 2.21
CA ALA A 409 8.07 -31.90 1.12
C ALA A 409 9.53 -32.17 1.39
N SER A 410 9.80 -33.28 2.07
CA SER A 410 11.10 -33.88 2.10
C SER A 410 11.32 -34.15 0.62
N PHE A 411 11.87 -33.12 -0.02
CA PHE A 411 12.25 -33.18 -1.41
C PHE A 411 13.22 -34.35 -1.43
N SER A 412 12.65 -35.51 -1.76
CA SER A 412 13.41 -36.74 -1.73
C SER A 412 14.55 -36.53 -2.73
N TRP A 413 15.71 -36.15 -2.21
CA TRP A 413 16.93 -35.94 -3.00
C TRP A 413 17.23 -37.13 -3.91
N LEU A 414 16.57 -38.28 -3.69
CA LEU A 414 16.50 -39.41 -4.59
C LEU A 414 15.98 -39.06 -6.00
N TRP A 415 15.07 -38.05 -6.14
CA TRP A 415 14.62 -37.58 -7.46
C TRP A 415 15.64 -36.73 -8.19
N LEU A 416 16.62 -36.15 -7.48
CA LEU A 416 17.78 -35.49 -8.09
C LEU A 416 18.90 -36.47 -8.45
N ILE A 417 19.02 -37.58 -7.71
CA ILE A 417 20.06 -38.61 -8.01
C ILE A 417 19.72 -39.37 -9.28
N LEU A 418 18.45 -39.66 -9.54
CA LEU A 418 18.03 -40.45 -10.71
C LEU A 418 18.40 -39.77 -12.04
N PRO A 419 18.12 -38.48 -12.30
CA PRO A 419 18.55 -37.80 -13.52
C PRO A 419 20.08 -37.60 -13.58
N VAL A 420 20.77 -37.42 -12.44
CA VAL A 420 22.22 -37.28 -12.39
C VAL A 420 22.90 -38.61 -12.73
N LEU A 421 22.39 -39.75 -12.23
CA LEU A 421 22.88 -41.09 -12.63
C LEU A 421 22.59 -41.39 -14.09
N LEU A 422 21.45 -40.99 -14.60
CA LEU A 422 21.06 -41.16 -16.00
C LEU A 422 21.95 -40.29 -16.92
N LEU A 423 22.24 -39.06 -16.47
CA LEU A 423 23.15 -38.16 -17.18
C LEU A 423 24.60 -38.68 -17.15
N ALA A 424 25.06 -39.24 -16.02
CA ALA A 424 26.38 -39.86 -15.91
C ALA A 424 26.51 -41.10 -16.80
N LEU A 425 25.47 -41.92 -16.91
CA LEU A 425 25.43 -43.07 -17.82
C LEU A 425 25.38 -42.63 -19.29
N LEU A 426 24.64 -41.56 -19.60
CA LEU A 426 24.64 -40.99 -20.96
C LEU A 426 25.97 -40.33 -21.32
N LEU A 427 26.59 -39.60 -20.39
CA LEU A 427 27.93 -39.04 -20.58
C LEU A 427 29.00 -40.11 -20.70
N GLY A 428 28.94 -41.18 -19.90
CA GLY A 428 29.81 -42.34 -20.03
C GLY A 428 29.66 -43.03 -21.39
N TYR A 429 28.42 -43.22 -21.85
CA TYR A 429 28.15 -43.77 -23.19
C TYR A 429 28.62 -42.82 -24.30
N PHE A 430 28.48 -41.51 -24.13
CA PHE A 430 28.96 -40.52 -25.10
C PHE A 430 30.48 -40.40 -25.12
N PHE A 431 31.15 -40.53 -23.96
CA PHE A 431 32.61 -40.52 -23.85
C PHE A 431 33.24 -41.76 -24.50
N LEU A 432 32.61 -42.92 -24.39
CA LEU A 432 33.03 -44.14 -25.05
C LEU A 432 32.84 -44.12 -26.59
N ARG A 433 31.92 -43.30 -27.07
CA ARG A 433 31.60 -43.17 -28.49
C ARG A 433 32.33 -42.03 -29.20
N HIS A 434 32.88 -41.05 -28.47
CA HIS A 434 33.48 -39.83 -29.03
C HIS A 434 35.00 -39.67 -28.77
N SER A 435 35.68 -40.76 -28.51
CA SER A 435 37.16 -40.73 -28.55
C SER A 435 37.70 -40.75 -29.98
N LYS A 436 37.15 -39.92 -30.87
CA LYS A 436 37.73 -39.59 -32.17
C LYS A 436 37.04 -38.37 -32.77
N LYS A 437 37.54 -37.16 -32.47
CA LYS A 437 37.89 -36.09 -33.43
C LYS A 437 38.16 -34.79 -32.69
N LYS A 438 39.36 -34.30 -32.85
CA LYS A 438 39.78 -32.92 -32.57
C LYS A 438 39.11 -31.95 -33.53
N GLY A 439 38.80 -30.75 -33.05
CA GLY A 439 38.48 -29.59 -33.88
C GLY A 439 37.95 -28.42 -33.03
N SER A 440 38.78 -27.41 -32.90
CA SER A 440 38.58 -26.12 -32.26
C SER A 440 37.40 -25.35 -32.83
N THR A 441 36.68 -24.58 -32.03
CA THR A 441 36.44 -23.15 -32.30
C THR A 441 35.53 -22.53 -31.25
N ASP A 442 35.99 -21.43 -30.69
CA ASP A 442 35.35 -20.23 -30.09
C ASP A 442 33.94 -20.31 -29.49
N SER A 443 33.88 -19.92 -28.23
CA SER A 443 32.70 -19.46 -27.53
C SER A 443 32.93 -18.02 -27.01
N GLN A 444 32.43 -17.07 -27.73
CA GLN A 444 32.12 -15.73 -27.25
C GLN A 444 30.60 -15.57 -27.34
N GLU A 445 29.93 -15.62 -26.19
CA GLU A 445 28.60 -15.03 -25.93
C GLU A 445 28.18 -15.45 -24.53
N ASP A 446 28.46 -14.58 -23.53
CA ASP A 446 27.74 -14.49 -22.27
C ASP A 446 28.25 -13.36 -21.35
N THR A 447 28.75 -12.27 -21.91
CA THR A 447 29.19 -11.10 -21.10
C THR A 447 28.31 -9.88 -21.20
N SER A 448 27.27 -9.84 -22.06
CA SER A 448 26.46 -8.62 -22.27
C SER A 448 25.41 -8.37 -21.20
N HIS A 449 24.80 -9.39 -20.62
CA HIS A 449 23.73 -9.22 -19.63
C HIS A 449 24.20 -8.86 -18.22
N THR A 450 25.45 -9.14 -17.86
CA THR A 450 26.01 -8.80 -16.55
C THR A 450 26.50 -7.35 -16.51
N GLU A 451 26.99 -6.83 -17.63
CA GLU A 451 27.45 -5.44 -17.74
C GLU A 451 26.30 -4.44 -17.79
N GLU A 452 25.19 -4.74 -18.48
CA GLU A 452 23.99 -3.89 -18.50
C GLU A 452 23.35 -3.77 -17.11
N ARG A 453 23.26 -4.85 -16.34
CA ARG A 453 22.74 -4.81 -14.96
C ARG A 453 23.65 -4.01 -14.02
N SER A 454 24.96 -4.15 -14.16
CA SER A 454 25.94 -3.39 -13.37
C SER A 454 25.90 -1.89 -13.72
N GLN A 455 25.70 -1.54 -14.97
CA GLN A 455 25.65 -0.16 -15.46
C GLN A 455 24.34 0.54 -15.06
N SER A 456 23.22 -0.18 -15.01
CA SER A 456 21.94 0.32 -14.51
C SER A 456 22.03 0.66 -13.02
N ALA A 457 22.52 -0.24 -12.18
CA ALA A 457 22.69 -0.01 -10.75
C ALA A 457 23.64 1.17 -10.42
N ALA A 458 24.71 1.31 -11.19
CA ALA A 458 25.65 2.43 -11.04
C ALA A 458 24.99 3.79 -11.42
N SER A 459 24.14 3.80 -12.45
CA SER A 459 23.39 5.00 -12.86
C SER A 459 22.39 5.44 -11.81
N GLU A 460 21.72 4.50 -11.15
CA GLU A 460 20.78 4.76 -10.06
C GLU A 460 21.46 5.33 -8.82
N LEU A 461 22.55 4.72 -8.39
CA LEU A 461 23.31 5.22 -7.25
C LEU A 461 23.84 6.66 -7.51
N LEU A 462 24.28 6.93 -8.73
CA LEU A 462 24.71 8.27 -9.11
C LEU A 462 23.53 9.24 -9.12
N MET A 463 22.35 8.82 -9.58
CA MET A 463 21.13 9.64 -9.56
C MET A 463 20.73 10.01 -8.14
N GLN A 464 20.79 9.09 -7.19
CA GLN A 464 20.53 9.37 -5.78
C GLN A 464 21.49 10.45 -5.25
N ARG A 465 22.77 10.36 -5.57
CA ARG A 465 23.76 11.36 -5.18
C ARG A 465 23.49 12.73 -5.81
N ILE A 466 22.99 12.75 -7.06
CA ILE A 466 22.57 13.99 -7.73
C ILE A 466 21.38 14.62 -6.99
N CYS A 467 20.35 13.84 -6.65
CA CYS A 467 19.19 14.33 -5.91
C CYS A 467 19.57 14.91 -4.55
N LEU A 468 20.37 14.19 -3.76
CA LEU A 468 20.88 14.66 -2.46
C LEU A 468 21.64 15.99 -2.59
N LEU A 469 22.51 16.11 -3.60
CA LEU A 469 23.22 17.36 -3.85
C LEU A 469 22.26 18.52 -4.16
N MET A 470 21.21 18.27 -4.97
CA MET A 470 20.20 19.29 -5.30
C MET A 470 19.44 19.76 -4.06
N GLU A 471 19.16 18.87 -3.12
CA GLU A 471 18.39 19.17 -1.92
C GLU A 471 19.21 19.85 -0.84
N GLU A 472 20.42 19.36 -0.56
CA GLU A 472 21.26 19.85 0.52
C GLU A 472 21.95 21.17 0.16
N GLN A 473 22.58 21.22 -1.01
CA GLN A 473 23.40 22.35 -1.43
C GLN A 473 22.68 23.32 -2.37
N LYS A 474 21.54 22.88 -2.95
CA LYS A 474 20.70 23.67 -3.87
C LYS A 474 21.49 24.35 -5.01
N PRO A 475 22.41 23.64 -5.68
CA PRO A 475 23.23 24.27 -6.72
C PRO A 475 22.39 24.80 -7.90
N PHE A 476 21.16 24.32 -8.05
CA PHE A 476 20.20 24.80 -9.07
C PHE A 476 19.84 26.28 -8.92
N LEU A 477 20.08 26.89 -7.75
CA LEU A 477 19.87 28.33 -7.53
C LEU A 477 20.91 29.18 -8.25
N ASN A 478 22.04 28.60 -8.64
CA ASN A 478 22.99 29.26 -9.54
C ASN A 478 22.44 29.21 -10.98
N CYS A 479 22.17 30.40 -11.56
CA CYS A 479 21.63 30.53 -12.91
C CYS A 479 22.56 29.99 -14.01
N GLU A 480 23.87 29.94 -13.75
CA GLU A 480 24.92 29.45 -14.67
C GLU A 480 25.29 27.99 -14.47
N LEU A 481 24.56 27.25 -13.61
CA LEU A 481 24.87 25.85 -13.30
C LEU A 481 24.93 24.99 -14.57
N LYS A 482 26.08 24.35 -14.75
CA LYS A 482 26.35 23.41 -15.84
C LYS A 482 26.43 21.98 -15.32
N VAL A 483 26.24 21.02 -16.20
CA VAL A 483 26.40 19.60 -15.88
C VAL A 483 27.83 19.28 -15.38
N SER A 484 28.83 20.02 -15.86
CA SER A 484 30.23 19.90 -15.40
C SER A 484 30.40 20.26 -13.94
N ASP A 485 29.65 21.23 -13.43
CA ASP A 485 29.74 21.69 -12.07
C ASP A 485 29.21 20.62 -11.11
N VAL A 486 28.06 20.03 -11.46
CA VAL A 486 27.49 18.91 -10.75
C VAL A 486 28.42 17.69 -10.79
N ALA A 487 29.05 17.44 -11.94
CA ALA A 487 30.01 16.36 -12.09
C ALA A 487 31.24 16.55 -11.18
N THR A 488 31.72 17.79 -11.06
CA THR A 488 32.84 18.15 -10.17
C THR A 488 32.45 17.96 -8.69
N LEU A 489 31.27 18.42 -8.28
CA LEU A 489 30.77 18.28 -6.90
C LEU A 489 30.58 16.83 -6.49
N LEU A 490 30.24 15.95 -7.43
CA LEU A 490 30.04 14.52 -7.18
C LEU A 490 31.28 13.65 -7.50
N ALA A 491 32.42 14.27 -7.83
CA ALA A 491 33.65 13.59 -8.23
C ALA A 491 33.43 12.53 -9.34
N THR A 492 32.73 12.95 -10.40
CA THR A 492 32.39 12.11 -11.56
C THR A 492 32.55 12.92 -12.85
N ASN A 493 32.11 12.43 -13.99
CA ASN A 493 32.15 13.17 -15.24
C ASN A 493 30.74 13.54 -15.75
N SER A 494 30.68 14.58 -16.58
CA SER A 494 29.43 15.15 -17.11
C SER A 494 28.61 14.16 -17.94
N ARG A 495 29.25 13.18 -18.55
CA ARG A 495 28.61 12.15 -19.34
C ARG A 495 27.77 11.24 -18.42
N TYR A 496 28.35 10.75 -17.33
CA TYR A 496 27.64 9.88 -16.37
C TYR A 496 26.49 10.62 -15.70
N ILE A 497 26.62 11.92 -15.37
CA ILE A 497 25.49 12.72 -14.87
C ILE A 497 24.35 12.75 -15.89
N SER A 498 24.65 13.05 -17.15
CA SER A 498 23.64 13.17 -18.21
C SER A 498 22.99 11.82 -18.53
N GLU A 499 23.79 10.75 -18.56
CA GLU A 499 23.31 9.37 -18.83
C GLU A 499 22.46 8.87 -17.67
N SER A 500 22.85 9.11 -16.41
CA SER A 500 22.06 8.72 -15.25
C SER A 500 20.71 9.45 -15.21
N ILE A 501 20.67 10.74 -15.43
CA ILE A 501 19.42 11.51 -15.49
C ILE A 501 18.53 10.99 -16.65
N LYS A 502 19.11 10.76 -17.82
CA LYS A 502 18.37 10.26 -18.98
C LYS A 502 17.87 8.82 -18.76
N ALA A 503 18.70 7.96 -18.21
CA ALA A 503 18.34 6.55 -17.95
C ALA A 503 17.27 6.42 -16.87
N THR A 504 17.35 7.24 -15.78
CA THR A 504 16.46 7.13 -14.63
C THR A 504 15.20 8.00 -14.75
N ARG A 505 15.27 9.14 -15.46
CA ARG A 505 14.18 10.14 -15.54
C ARG A 505 13.65 10.36 -16.95
N GLY A 506 14.29 9.86 -17.97
CA GLY A 506 13.91 10.09 -19.37
C GLY A 506 14.08 11.53 -19.86
N ILE A 507 14.65 12.43 -19.06
CA ILE A 507 14.74 13.87 -19.33
C ILE A 507 16.19 14.34 -19.47
N THR A 508 16.37 15.55 -19.97
CA THR A 508 17.71 16.17 -20.06
C THR A 508 18.11 16.81 -18.72
N PHE A 509 19.42 17.02 -18.51
CA PHE A 509 19.94 17.75 -17.35
C PHE A 509 19.27 19.13 -17.15
N VAL A 510 19.08 19.88 -18.22
CA VAL A 510 18.44 21.22 -18.15
C VAL A 510 16.98 21.10 -17.68
N HIS A 511 16.26 20.11 -18.19
CA HIS A 511 14.88 19.88 -17.77
C HIS A 511 14.84 19.48 -16.27
N PHE A 512 15.72 18.61 -15.85
CA PHE A 512 15.87 18.18 -14.46
C PHE A 512 16.14 19.36 -13.51
N ILE A 513 17.08 20.22 -13.84
CA ILE A 513 17.38 21.41 -13.02
C ILE A 513 16.19 22.39 -12.99
N ASN A 514 15.52 22.58 -14.13
CA ASN A 514 14.37 23.47 -14.19
C ASN A 514 13.18 22.99 -13.35
N THR A 515 13.01 21.69 -13.14
CA THR A 515 12.01 21.17 -12.21
C THR A 515 12.27 21.67 -10.79
N TYR A 516 13.50 21.58 -10.29
CA TYR A 516 13.88 22.11 -8.98
C TYR A 516 13.69 23.63 -8.87
N ARG A 517 14.05 24.37 -9.93
CA ARG A 517 13.89 25.84 -9.96
C ARG A 517 12.43 26.26 -9.89
N VAL A 518 11.54 25.60 -10.65
CA VAL A 518 10.09 25.89 -10.65
C VAL A 518 9.48 25.54 -9.29
N THR A 519 9.82 24.39 -8.73
CA THR A 519 9.36 23.99 -7.39
C THR A 519 9.79 25.01 -6.33
N TYR A 520 11.02 25.48 -6.39
CA TYR A 520 11.52 26.50 -5.46
C TYR A 520 10.81 27.86 -5.67
N ALA A 521 10.55 28.25 -6.91
CA ALA A 521 9.78 29.46 -7.21
C ALA A 521 8.35 29.38 -6.64
N GLN A 522 7.70 28.23 -6.77
CA GLN A 522 6.39 27.99 -6.18
C GLN A 522 6.42 28.12 -4.65
N GLN A 523 7.47 27.62 -3.99
CA GLN A 523 7.66 27.78 -2.55
C GLN A 523 7.82 29.26 -2.16
N LEU A 524 8.61 30.03 -2.91
CA LEU A 524 8.78 31.46 -2.67
C LEU A 524 7.47 32.23 -2.79
N LEU A 525 6.73 31.97 -3.84
CA LEU A 525 5.42 32.61 -4.10
C LEU A 525 4.40 32.31 -3.02
N ARG A 526 4.43 31.09 -2.44
CA ARG A 526 3.55 30.75 -1.32
C ARG A 526 3.96 31.42 0.00
N GLN A 527 5.26 31.48 0.26
CA GLN A 527 5.77 32.08 1.51
C GLN A 527 5.63 33.60 1.51
N GLN A 528 5.69 34.22 0.36
CA GLN A 528 5.64 35.66 0.15
C GLN A 528 4.78 35.99 -1.08
N PRO A 529 3.45 36.05 -0.94
CA PRO A 529 2.55 36.30 -2.08
C PRO A 529 2.81 37.63 -2.78
N ASP A 530 3.27 38.64 -2.05
CA ASP A 530 3.55 40.00 -2.55
C ASP A 530 4.97 40.17 -3.13
N ILE A 531 5.77 39.11 -3.17
CA ILE A 531 7.12 39.14 -3.72
C ILE A 531 7.11 39.57 -5.19
N LYS A 532 8.02 40.45 -5.58
CA LYS A 532 8.17 40.88 -6.97
C LYS A 532 8.59 39.69 -7.84
N MET A 533 7.98 39.52 -9.02
CA MET A 533 8.34 38.44 -9.95
C MET A 533 9.83 38.46 -10.34
N THR A 534 10.42 39.66 -10.39
CA THR A 534 11.86 39.83 -10.60
C THR A 534 12.68 39.13 -9.51
N GLU A 535 12.28 39.24 -8.26
CA GLU A 535 12.95 38.55 -7.16
C GLU A 535 12.71 37.03 -7.19
N VAL A 536 11.51 36.60 -7.59
CA VAL A 536 11.18 35.19 -7.67
C VAL A 536 12.09 34.47 -8.66
N TYR A 537 12.22 34.98 -9.90
CA TYR A 537 13.03 34.27 -10.88
C TYR A 537 14.53 34.32 -10.52
N ILE A 538 15.03 35.43 -9.98
CA ILE A 538 16.44 35.53 -9.56
C ILE A 538 16.70 34.53 -8.41
N LYS A 539 15.90 34.56 -7.35
CA LYS A 539 16.07 33.70 -6.17
C LYS A 539 15.87 32.21 -6.51
N SER A 540 15.13 31.87 -7.56
CA SER A 540 14.92 30.50 -8.01
C SER A 540 15.93 30.03 -9.07
N GLY A 541 16.96 30.84 -9.37
CA GLY A 541 18.08 30.45 -10.22
C GLY A 541 17.83 30.57 -11.73
N PHE A 542 16.84 31.36 -12.17
CA PHE A 542 16.67 31.65 -13.58
C PHE A 542 17.50 32.87 -13.99
N ALA A 543 18.16 32.78 -15.14
CA ALA A 543 19.00 33.85 -15.66
C ALA A 543 18.21 35.09 -16.13
N ASN A 544 16.95 34.89 -16.56
CA ASN A 544 16.09 35.97 -17.06
C ASN A 544 14.60 35.63 -16.93
N GLU A 545 13.81 36.67 -16.94
CA GLU A 545 12.36 36.61 -16.76
C GLU A 545 11.66 35.77 -17.83
N THR A 546 12.05 35.93 -19.09
CA THR A 546 11.43 35.18 -20.21
C THR A 546 11.59 33.67 -20.07
N SER A 547 12.80 33.23 -19.67
CA SER A 547 13.07 31.81 -19.42
C SER A 547 12.25 31.29 -18.24
N PHE A 548 12.12 32.07 -17.17
CA PHE A 548 11.33 31.75 -16.00
C PHE A 548 9.85 31.54 -16.37
N PHE A 549 9.21 32.55 -16.96
CA PHE A 549 7.78 32.48 -17.30
C PHE A 549 7.46 31.31 -18.25
N ARG A 550 8.30 31.12 -19.27
CA ARG A 550 8.14 30.01 -20.22
C ARG A 550 8.25 28.65 -19.52
N THR A 551 9.27 28.49 -18.68
CA THR A 551 9.53 27.23 -17.98
C THR A 551 8.48 26.97 -16.91
N PHE A 552 8.10 28.00 -16.16
CA PHE A 552 7.07 27.90 -15.14
C PHE A 552 5.73 27.49 -15.76
N LYS A 553 5.32 28.15 -16.87
CA LYS A 553 4.09 27.79 -17.60
C LYS A 553 4.14 26.38 -18.18
N ALA A 554 5.30 25.96 -18.71
CA ALA A 554 5.47 24.61 -19.22
C ALA A 554 5.35 23.52 -18.13
N HIS A 555 5.76 23.84 -16.89
CA HIS A 555 5.68 22.90 -15.76
C HIS A 555 4.34 22.93 -15.02
N THR A 556 3.67 24.08 -14.96
CA THR A 556 2.46 24.28 -14.15
C THR A 556 1.18 24.45 -14.95
N GLY A 557 1.28 24.58 -16.27
CA GLY A 557 0.16 24.86 -17.16
C GLY A 557 -0.26 26.34 -17.18
N MET A 558 0.21 27.18 -16.26
CA MET A 558 -0.22 28.56 -16.07
C MET A 558 0.96 29.49 -15.75
N THR A 559 0.76 30.79 -15.91
CA THR A 559 1.78 31.78 -15.54
C THR A 559 1.93 31.86 -14.00
N PRO A 560 3.07 32.32 -13.48
CA PRO A 560 3.26 32.48 -12.02
C PRO A 560 2.18 33.32 -11.34
N LYS A 561 1.69 34.35 -12.04
CA LYS A 561 0.63 35.23 -11.54
C LYS A 561 -0.74 34.53 -11.48
N GLU A 562 -1.11 33.82 -12.54
CA GLU A 562 -2.32 32.98 -12.58
C GLU A 562 -2.24 31.89 -11.51
N TRP A 563 -1.10 31.26 -11.38
CA TRP A 563 -0.87 30.23 -10.39
C TRP A 563 -0.99 30.77 -8.94
N LEU A 564 -0.48 31.97 -8.66
CA LEU A 564 -0.61 32.64 -7.37
C LEU A 564 -2.08 32.93 -7.03
N GLN A 565 -2.90 33.31 -8.03
CA GLN A 565 -4.34 33.55 -7.86
C GLN A 565 -5.15 32.26 -7.56
N THR A 566 -4.59 31.10 -7.85
CA THR A 566 -5.23 29.81 -7.49
C THR A 566 -4.97 29.42 -6.04
N LEU A 567 -4.05 30.10 -5.35
CA LEU A 567 -3.79 29.85 -3.93
C LEU A 567 -4.90 30.52 -3.11
N PRO A 568 -5.43 29.84 -2.09
CA PRO A 568 -6.41 30.45 -1.18
C PRO A 568 -5.79 31.69 -0.50
N GLU A 569 -6.56 32.74 -0.36
CA GLU A 569 -6.18 33.92 0.42
C GLU A 569 -5.85 33.48 1.85
N SER A 570 -4.66 33.80 2.31
CA SER A 570 -4.11 33.42 3.62
C SER A 570 -4.72 34.23 4.76
#